data_2dbbd9c328320d0cd56f1057639acaf9
#
_entry.id   2dbbd9c328320d0cd56f1057639acaf9
#
_cell.length_a   1.000
_cell.length_b   1.000
_cell.length_c   1.000
_cell.angle_alpha   90.00
_cell.angle_beta   90.00
_cell.angle_gamma   90.00
#
_symmetry.space_group_name_H-M   'P 1'
#
loop_
_entity.id
_entity.type
_entity.pdbx_description
1 polymer ?
#
loop_
_entity_poly.entity_id
_entity_poly.type
_entity_poly.pdbx_seq_one_letter_code
_entity_poly.pdbx_strand_id
1 'polypeptide(L)'
;MIFEFGDKAPYFLEKIDATSLQGSFSAENLLGAVGQITTSKTYGNRTIPCELAVVFNEPNMIMFKPEILQKIIAAFSPLIGGKLEIISDSGTYDIECYPSEIPKFDNSKISYIYRFTVDFICDFPYFRNIREQKASLVADKAIFLKSQSYVNTPLHIYIPDCSKGMILTNKTSGKSLKLIAFSGGPVTVDTGTYSVASAADGSDISNRIDLTSNMDGFGLVFGKNELISNVAIDISYHDYVIGVI
;
A
#
# COMPACT_ATOMS: atom_id res chain seq x y z
N MET A 1 9.38 -16.41 2.53
CA MET A 1 10.08 -17.00 1.36
C MET A 1 9.82 -16.05 0.20
N ILE A 2 10.80 -15.74 -0.64
CA ILE A 2 10.66 -14.83 -1.79
C ILE A 2 10.82 -15.67 -3.04
N PHE A 3 9.89 -15.53 -4.00
CA PHE A 3 10.01 -16.05 -5.35
C PHE A 3 10.02 -14.87 -6.32
N GLU A 4 10.97 -14.89 -7.24
CA GLU A 4 11.06 -13.91 -8.31
C GLU A 4 10.64 -14.58 -9.62
N PHE A 5 9.53 -14.13 -10.18
CA PHE A 5 9.04 -14.57 -11.48
C PHE A 5 9.32 -13.46 -12.51
N GLY A 6 9.91 -13.83 -13.62
CA GLY A 6 10.29 -12.90 -14.67
C GLY A 6 10.43 -13.57 -16.02
N ASP A 7 11.36 -13.12 -16.82
CA ASP A 7 11.68 -13.64 -18.16
C ASP A 7 12.79 -14.71 -18.19
N LYS A 8 13.30 -15.10 -16.99
CA LYS A 8 14.44 -16.04 -16.85
C LYS A 8 14.07 -17.28 -16.04
N ALA A 9 14.67 -18.42 -16.46
CA ALA A 9 14.56 -19.68 -15.73
C ALA A 9 15.07 -19.53 -14.27
N PRO A 10 14.50 -20.27 -13.31
CA PRO A 10 13.47 -21.31 -13.50
C PRO A 10 12.03 -20.80 -13.38
N TYR A 11 11.81 -19.55 -12.95
CA TYR A 11 10.50 -19.01 -12.65
C TYR A 11 10.09 -17.96 -13.69
N PHE A 12 9.02 -18.24 -14.44
CA PHE A 12 8.54 -17.37 -15.49
C PHE A 12 7.21 -16.75 -15.12
N LEU A 13 7.10 -15.44 -15.36
CA LEU A 13 5.84 -14.70 -15.38
C LEU A 13 5.36 -14.69 -16.84
N GLU A 14 4.29 -15.46 -17.14
CA GLU A 14 3.73 -15.50 -18.50
C GLU A 14 2.74 -14.35 -18.70
N LYS A 15 1.98 -13.98 -17.62
CA LYS A 15 1.03 -12.87 -17.68
C LYS A 15 0.70 -12.35 -16.29
N ILE A 16 0.46 -11.05 -16.19
CA ILE A 16 -0.09 -10.39 -15.01
C ILE A 16 -1.04 -9.27 -15.46
N ASP A 17 -2.18 -9.12 -14.78
CA ASP A 17 -3.04 -7.96 -14.92
C ASP A 17 -3.02 -7.11 -13.65
N ALA A 18 -2.11 -6.13 -13.64
CA ALA A 18 -1.97 -5.16 -12.56
C ALA A 18 -2.73 -3.85 -12.81
N THR A 19 -3.55 -3.79 -13.87
CA THR A 19 -4.28 -2.57 -14.26
C THR A 19 -5.76 -2.62 -13.91
N SER A 20 -6.36 -3.82 -13.91
CA SER A 20 -7.80 -3.98 -13.66
C SER A 20 -8.18 -3.64 -12.24
N LEU A 21 -9.18 -2.78 -12.08
CA LEU A 21 -9.78 -2.41 -10.80
C LEU A 21 -11.27 -2.16 -10.99
N GLN A 22 -12.08 -2.87 -10.22
CA GLN A 22 -13.53 -2.74 -10.28
C GLN A 22 -14.04 -1.67 -9.33
N GLY A 23 -14.85 -0.73 -9.86
CA GLY A 23 -15.59 0.22 -9.05
C GLY A 23 -16.89 -0.39 -8.52
N SER A 24 -17.19 -0.13 -7.26
CA SER A 24 -18.48 -0.44 -6.64
C SER A 24 -19.30 0.84 -6.50
N PHE A 25 -20.57 0.77 -6.91
CA PHE A 25 -21.49 1.90 -6.88
C PHE A 25 -22.73 1.52 -6.08
N SER A 26 -23.07 2.32 -5.09
CA SER A 26 -24.37 2.24 -4.44
C SER A 26 -25.28 3.29 -5.06
N ALA A 27 -26.48 2.89 -5.47
CA ALA A 27 -27.47 3.80 -6.07
C ALA A 27 -28.83 3.57 -5.42
N GLU A 28 -29.56 4.64 -5.19
CA GLU A 28 -30.91 4.62 -4.65
C GLU A 28 -31.92 5.15 -5.69
N ASN A 29 -33.09 4.51 -5.75
CA ASN A 29 -34.17 4.95 -6.59
C ASN A 29 -34.84 6.19 -5.99
N LEU A 30 -35.04 7.21 -6.80
CA LEU A 30 -35.80 8.38 -6.38
C LEU A 30 -37.28 8.05 -6.36
N LEU A 31 -37.95 8.22 -5.19
CA LEU A 31 -39.39 8.11 -5.08
C LEU A 31 -40.07 9.20 -5.93
N GLY A 32 -40.84 8.78 -6.94
CA GLY A 32 -41.60 9.67 -7.80
C GLY A 32 -40.82 10.32 -8.95
N ALA A 33 -39.58 9.92 -9.21
CA ALA A 33 -38.80 10.40 -10.34
C ALA A 33 -38.24 9.22 -11.15
N VAL A 34 -37.96 9.47 -12.43
CA VAL A 34 -37.27 8.49 -13.29
C VAL A 34 -35.75 8.63 -13.07
N GLY A 35 -35.11 7.56 -12.62
CA GLY A 35 -33.66 7.50 -12.46
C GLY A 35 -33.20 7.09 -11.06
N GLN A 36 -31.89 7.02 -10.90
CA GLN A 36 -31.21 6.65 -9.66
C GLN A 36 -30.21 7.74 -9.29
N ILE A 37 -30.06 7.98 -7.99
CA ILE A 37 -28.92 8.78 -7.46
C ILE A 37 -27.85 7.82 -6.97
N THR A 38 -26.62 7.97 -7.48
CA THR A 38 -25.46 7.26 -6.93
C THR A 38 -25.09 7.89 -5.60
N THR A 39 -25.27 7.14 -4.51
CA THR A 39 -25.01 7.59 -3.13
C THR A 39 -23.58 7.38 -2.70
N SER A 40 -22.89 6.37 -3.25
CA SER A 40 -21.48 6.15 -3.01
C SER A 40 -20.78 5.56 -4.23
N LYS A 41 -19.48 5.86 -4.34
CA LYS A 41 -18.56 5.30 -5.33
C LYS A 41 -17.30 4.88 -4.58
N THR A 42 -17.00 3.60 -4.56
CA THR A 42 -15.80 3.05 -3.91
C THR A 42 -15.12 2.05 -4.82
N TYR A 43 -13.83 1.84 -4.62
CA TYR A 43 -13.18 0.67 -5.17
C TYR A 43 -13.28 -0.45 -4.13
N GLY A 44 -13.67 -1.64 -4.59
CA GLY A 44 -13.64 -2.87 -3.79
C GLY A 44 -12.24 -3.44 -3.70
N ASN A 45 -12.16 -4.67 -3.19
CA ASN A 45 -10.93 -5.44 -3.23
C ASN A 45 -10.46 -5.60 -4.68
N ARG A 46 -9.13 -5.63 -4.87
CA ARG A 46 -8.53 -5.91 -6.17
C ARG A 46 -8.21 -7.39 -6.26
N THR A 47 -8.45 -7.99 -7.41
CA THR A 47 -7.90 -9.30 -7.78
C THR A 47 -6.87 -9.10 -8.87
N ILE A 48 -5.67 -9.66 -8.69
CA ILE A 48 -4.57 -9.61 -9.64
C ILE A 48 -4.32 -11.03 -10.15
N PRO A 49 -4.81 -11.39 -11.34
CA PRO A 49 -4.54 -12.69 -11.91
C PRO A 49 -3.12 -12.76 -12.46
N CYS A 50 -2.42 -13.83 -12.12
CA CYS A 50 -1.07 -14.12 -12.60
C CYS A 50 -1.03 -15.51 -13.23
N GLU A 51 -0.46 -15.60 -14.44
CA GLU A 51 -0.12 -16.85 -15.10
C GLU A 51 1.38 -17.08 -14.94
N LEU A 52 1.76 -18.15 -14.28
CA LEU A 52 3.11 -18.45 -13.85
C LEU A 52 3.56 -19.79 -14.38
N ALA A 53 4.87 -19.93 -14.63
CA ALA A 53 5.45 -21.20 -15.02
C ALA A 53 6.76 -21.47 -14.28
N VAL A 54 7.01 -22.74 -13.99
CA VAL A 54 8.30 -23.25 -13.47
C VAL A 54 8.87 -24.22 -14.46
N VAL A 55 10.14 -23.99 -14.85
CA VAL A 55 10.85 -24.81 -15.84
C VAL A 55 11.98 -25.56 -15.14
N PHE A 56 11.94 -26.89 -15.24
CA PHE A 56 12.93 -27.78 -14.70
C PHE A 56 13.88 -28.24 -15.83
N ASN A 57 14.77 -27.37 -16.23
CA ASN A 57 15.69 -27.62 -17.36
C ASN A 57 17.07 -28.18 -16.96
N GLU A 58 17.39 -28.21 -15.67
CA GLU A 58 18.66 -28.72 -15.16
C GLU A 58 18.47 -30.05 -14.42
N PRO A 59 19.42 -31.00 -14.51
CA PRO A 59 19.34 -32.30 -13.84
C PRO A 59 19.12 -32.18 -12.34
N ASN A 60 19.80 -31.23 -11.67
CA ASN A 60 19.64 -31.01 -10.24
C ASN A 60 18.23 -30.52 -9.89
N MET A 61 17.63 -29.67 -10.70
CA MET A 61 16.26 -29.20 -10.48
C MET A 61 15.24 -30.33 -10.65
N ILE A 62 15.47 -31.24 -11.60
CA ILE A 62 14.58 -32.40 -11.82
C ILE A 62 14.57 -33.30 -10.58
N MET A 63 15.73 -33.49 -9.94
CA MET A 63 15.85 -34.33 -8.73
C MET A 63 15.11 -33.73 -7.54
N PHE A 64 15.11 -32.38 -7.39
CA PHE A 64 14.44 -31.67 -6.30
C PHE A 64 13.05 -31.13 -6.66
N LYS A 65 12.50 -31.53 -7.82
CA LYS A 65 11.20 -31.08 -8.32
C LYS A 65 10.04 -31.18 -7.30
N PRO A 66 9.83 -32.29 -6.56
CA PRO A 66 8.76 -32.36 -5.58
C PRO A 66 8.90 -31.32 -4.46
N GLU A 67 10.13 -31.09 -4.00
CA GLU A 67 10.41 -30.11 -2.94
C GLU A 67 10.18 -28.67 -3.41
N ILE A 68 10.57 -28.36 -4.65
CA ILE A 68 10.34 -27.04 -5.24
C ILE A 68 8.86 -26.77 -5.38
N LEU A 69 8.09 -27.72 -5.90
CA LEU A 69 6.64 -27.59 -6.02
C LEU A 69 5.97 -27.45 -4.65
N GLN A 70 6.39 -28.20 -3.64
CA GLN A 70 5.90 -28.06 -2.28
C GLN A 70 6.20 -26.69 -1.66
N LYS A 71 7.39 -26.14 -1.92
CA LYS A 71 7.74 -24.79 -1.47
C LYS A 71 6.85 -23.72 -2.13
N ILE A 72 6.55 -23.88 -3.42
CA ILE A 72 5.63 -23.00 -4.14
C ILE A 72 4.23 -23.09 -3.53
N ILE A 73 3.69 -24.31 -3.36
CA ILE A 73 2.40 -24.51 -2.72
C ILE A 73 2.33 -23.87 -1.34
N ALA A 74 3.37 -24.03 -0.54
CA ALA A 74 3.43 -23.44 0.79
C ALA A 74 3.50 -21.90 0.76
N ALA A 75 4.24 -21.32 -0.18
CA ALA A 75 4.36 -19.87 -0.31
C ALA A 75 3.07 -19.19 -0.81
N PHE A 76 2.33 -19.88 -1.68
CA PHE A 76 1.04 -19.42 -2.21
C PHE A 76 -0.15 -19.98 -1.42
N SER A 77 0.00 -20.17 -0.12
CA SER A 77 -1.12 -20.57 0.74
C SER A 77 -2.04 -19.36 1.01
N PRO A 78 -3.37 -19.51 0.86
CA PRO A 78 -4.33 -18.44 1.19
C PRO A 78 -4.30 -18.00 2.66
N LEU A 79 -3.72 -18.82 3.55
CA LEU A 79 -3.58 -18.51 4.97
C LEU A 79 -2.37 -17.61 5.29
N ILE A 80 -1.54 -17.35 4.28
CA ILE A 80 -0.31 -16.56 4.45
C ILE A 80 -0.43 -15.31 3.58
N GLY A 81 -0.63 -14.16 4.22
CA GLY A 81 -0.53 -12.86 3.57
C GLY A 81 0.92 -12.56 3.20
N GLY A 82 1.10 -11.75 2.17
CA GLY A 82 2.41 -11.35 1.68
C GLY A 82 2.35 -10.04 0.90
N LYS A 83 3.41 -9.76 0.19
CA LYS A 83 3.52 -8.62 -0.71
C LYS A 83 3.82 -9.11 -2.11
N LEU A 84 3.08 -8.58 -3.07
CA LEU A 84 3.42 -8.68 -4.48
C LEU A 84 4.19 -7.42 -4.85
N GLU A 85 5.43 -7.59 -5.27
CA GLU A 85 6.26 -6.51 -5.78
C GLU A 85 6.31 -6.60 -7.31
N ILE A 86 6.04 -5.48 -7.97
CA ILE A 86 6.05 -5.38 -9.43
C ILE A 86 7.11 -4.36 -9.83
N ILE A 87 8.05 -4.80 -10.64
CA ILE A 87 9.09 -3.96 -11.25
C ILE A 87 8.65 -3.63 -12.67
N SER A 88 8.51 -2.35 -12.98
CA SER A 88 8.14 -1.84 -14.30
C SER A 88 9.04 -0.69 -14.71
N ASP A 89 8.90 -0.21 -15.95
CA ASP A 89 9.65 0.94 -16.46
C ASP A 89 9.33 2.23 -15.70
N SER A 90 8.15 2.33 -15.09
CA SER A 90 7.71 3.48 -14.30
C SER A 90 8.21 3.46 -12.86
N GLY A 91 8.74 2.34 -12.39
CA GLY A 91 9.27 2.18 -11.04
C GLY A 91 8.95 0.82 -10.42
N THR A 92 9.25 0.70 -9.14
CA THR A 92 8.94 -0.48 -8.35
C THR A 92 7.79 -0.19 -7.40
N TYR A 93 6.81 -1.08 -7.40
CA TYR A 93 5.58 -0.94 -6.63
C TYR A 93 5.31 -2.20 -5.83
N ASP A 94 4.73 -2.06 -4.66
CA ASP A 94 4.25 -3.20 -3.88
C ASP A 94 2.74 -3.08 -3.56
N ILE A 95 2.14 -4.23 -3.28
CA ILE A 95 0.78 -4.31 -2.81
C ILE A 95 0.66 -5.49 -1.84
N GLU A 96 -0.02 -5.27 -0.73
CA GLU A 96 -0.32 -6.36 0.22
C GLU A 96 -1.44 -7.22 -0.34
N CYS A 97 -1.22 -8.54 -0.35
CA CYS A 97 -2.14 -9.47 -0.97
C CYS A 97 -2.03 -10.87 -0.34
N TYR A 98 -3.00 -11.69 -0.66
CA TYR A 98 -2.98 -13.14 -0.38
C TYR A 98 -3.56 -13.90 -1.57
N PRO A 99 -3.07 -15.12 -1.85
CA PRO A 99 -3.63 -15.95 -2.91
C PRO A 99 -5.08 -16.35 -2.59
N SER A 100 -5.94 -16.38 -3.59
CA SER A 100 -7.34 -16.80 -3.43
C SER A 100 -7.47 -18.31 -3.17
N GLU A 101 -6.59 -19.09 -3.77
CA GLU A 101 -6.52 -20.55 -3.63
C GLU A 101 -5.09 -21.07 -3.76
N ILE A 102 -4.89 -22.32 -3.35
CA ILE A 102 -3.62 -23.02 -3.54
C ILE A 102 -3.39 -23.26 -5.04
N PRO A 103 -2.17 -23.03 -5.58
CA PRO A 103 -1.86 -23.26 -6.98
C PRO A 103 -2.18 -24.69 -7.44
N LYS A 104 -2.85 -24.80 -8.56
CA LYS A 104 -3.15 -26.09 -9.20
C LYS A 104 -2.20 -26.23 -10.40
N PHE A 105 -1.28 -27.17 -10.31
CA PHE A 105 -0.37 -27.48 -11.41
C PHE A 105 -1.05 -28.37 -12.44
N ASP A 106 -0.87 -28.05 -13.71
CA ASP A 106 -1.29 -28.95 -14.81
C ASP A 106 -0.33 -30.15 -14.88
N ASN A 107 -0.82 -31.29 -14.39
CA ASN A 107 -0.05 -32.55 -14.33
C ASN A 107 -0.31 -33.45 -15.56
N SER A 108 -0.99 -32.97 -16.59
CA SER A 108 -1.51 -33.80 -17.68
C SER A 108 -0.43 -34.42 -18.58
N LYS A 109 0.83 -34.02 -18.45
CA LYS A 109 1.96 -34.56 -19.26
C LYS A 109 3.24 -34.62 -18.43
N ILE A 110 4.12 -35.56 -18.76
CA ILE A 110 5.53 -35.54 -18.33
C ILE A 110 6.16 -34.30 -18.94
N SER A 111 6.05 -33.19 -18.23
CA SER A 111 6.53 -31.88 -18.68
C SER A 111 7.66 -31.41 -17.79
N TYR A 112 8.65 -30.82 -18.39
CA TYR A 112 9.65 -30.03 -17.66
C TYR A 112 9.13 -28.63 -17.31
N ILE A 113 7.93 -28.26 -17.79
CA ILE A 113 7.30 -26.97 -17.57
C ILE A 113 6.00 -27.19 -16.83
N TYR A 114 5.86 -26.56 -15.67
CA TYR A 114 4.65 -26.57 -14.84
C TYR A 114 4.04 -25.17 -14.86
N ARG A 115 2.88 -25.06 -15.49
CA ARG A 115 2.08 -23.84 -15.51
C ARG A 115 1.05 -23.88 -14.41
N PHE A 116 0.78 -22.73 -13.84
CA PHE A 116 -0.28 -22.56 -12.86
C PHE A 116 -0.75 -21.09 -12.84
N THR A 117 -1.96 -20.87 -12.40
CA THR A 117 -2.54 -19.56 -12.20
C THR A 117 -2.66 -19.28 -10.72
N VAL A 118 -2.49 -18.01 -10.35
CA VAL A 118 -2.75 -17.52 -9.00
C VAL A 118 -3.48 -16.19 -9.12
N ASP A 119 -4.62 -16.11 -8.43
CA ASP A 119 -5.34 -14.87 -8.24
C ASP A 119 -4.98 -14.29 -6.89
N PHE A 120 -4.31 -13.15 -6.85
CA PHE A 120 -4.01 -12.44 -5.61
C PHE A 120 -5.12 -11.48 -5.25
N ILE A 121 -5.66 -11.62 -4.04
CA ILE A 121 -6.66 -10.73 -3.47
C ILE A 121 -5.95 -9.67 -2.64
N CYS A 122 -6.28 -8.40 -2.89
CA CYS A 122 -5.72 -7.24 -2.21
C CYS A 122 -6.87 -6.47 -1.56
N ASP A 123 -6.89 -6.39 -0.23
CA ASP A 123 -7.94 -5.69 0.51
C ASP A 123 -7.83 -4.17 0.31
N PHE A 124 -6.61 -3.65 0.21
CA PHE A 124 -6.35 -2.27 -0.20
C PHE A 124 -5.94 -2.26 -1.68
N PRO A 125 -6.74 -1.68 -2.59
CA PRO A 125 -6.63 -1.92 -4.03
C PRO A 125 -5.55 -1.11 -4.75
N TYR A 126 -4.73 -0.35 -4.05
CA TYR A 126 -3.74 0.54 -4.65
C TYR A 126 -2.33 0.00 -4.46
N PHE A 127 -1.52 0.15 -5.51
CA PHE A 127 -0.09 -0.13 -5.43
C PHE A 127 0.64 1.02 -4.77
N ARG A 128 1.50 0.70 -3.81
CA ARG A 128 2.39 1.66 -3.16
C ARG A 128 3.70 1.75 -3.94
N ASN A 129 4.11 2.94 -4.32
CA ASN A 129 5.46 3.16 -4.84
C ASN A 129 6.48 2.90 -3.71
N ILE A 130 7.45 2.02 -3.92
CA ILE A 130 8.47 1.69 -2.90
C ILE A 130 9.35 2.90 -2.60
N ARG A 131 9.52 3.80 -3.56
CA ARG A 131 10.34 5.02 -3.38
C ARG A 131 9.67 5.95 -2.38
N GLU A 132 10.27 6.06 -1.21
CA GLU A 132 9.86 7.00 -0.17
C GLU A 132 10.20 8.44 -0.56
N GLN A 133 9.26 9.34 -0.43
CA GLN A 133 9.45 10.79 -0.56
C GLN A 133 9.70 11.37 0.83
N LYS A 134 10.66 12.30 0.95
CA LYS A 134 11.00 12.93 2.24
C LYS A 134 11.02 14.44 2.12
N ALA A 135 10.59 15.12 3.19
CA ALA A 135 10.62 16.56 3.31
C ALA A 135 10.75 17.00 4.76
N SER A 136 11.45 18.12 5.00
CA SER A 136 11.57 18.74 6.31
C SER A 136 10.84 20.08 6.31
N LEU A 137 10.02 20.32 7.33
CA LEU A 137 9.33 21.58 7.56
C LEU A 137 10.05 22.36 8.67
N VAL A 138 10.30 23.61 8.39
CA VAL A 138 10.73 24.56 9.42
C VAL A 138 9.48 25.15 10.08
N ALA A 139 9.52 25.38 11.40
CA ALA A 139 8.42 25.99 12.12
C ALA A 139 7.90 27.26 11.45
N ASP A 140 6.58 27.39 11.36
CA ASP A 140 5.84 28.53 10.80
C ASP A 140 6.14 28.88 9.33
N LYS A 141 6.83 27.99 8.61
CA LYS A 141 7.05 28.13 7.17
C LYS A 141 6.21 27.12 6.39
N ALA A 142 5.54 27.61 5.35
CA ALA A 142 4.82 26.76 4.42
C ALA A 142 5.79 26.05 3.47
N ILE A 143 5.55 24.78 3.21
CA ILE A 143 6.19 24.03 2.12
C ILE A 143 5.16 23.49 1.16
N PHE A 144 5.61 23.15 -0.04
CA PHE A 144 4.77 22.54 -1.05
C PHE A 144 5.25 21.14 -1.35
N LEU A 145 4.39 20.14 -1.11
CA LEU A 145 4.63 18.75 -1.49
C LEU A 145 3.71 18.38 -2.66
N LYS A 146 4.18 17.49 -3.51
CA LYS A 146 3.39 16.99 -4.63
C LYS A 146 3.14 15.50 -4.43
N SER A 147 1.88 15.10 -4.38
CA SER A 147 1.48 13.70 -4.42
C SER A 147 0.88 13.34 -5.77
N GLN A 148 1.22 12.15 -6.27
CA GLN A 148 0.63 11.56 -7.47
C GLN A 148 -0.45 10.52 -7.14
N SER A 149 -0.75 10.34 -5.85
CA SER A 149 -1.74 9.37 -5.37
C SER A 149 -3.15 9.83 -5.66
N TYR A 150 -3.96 8.95 -6.22
CA TYR A 150 -5.40 9.18 -6.40
C TYR A 150 -6.20 8.97 -5.12
N VAL A 151 -5.56 8.48 -4.06
CA VAL A 151 -6.12 8.37 -2.72
C VAL A 151 -5.38 9.31 -1.79
N ASN A 152 -5.98 9.57 -0.62
CA ASN A 152 -5.33 10.34 0.41
C ASN A 152 -4.05 9.61 0.87
N THR A 153 -2.89 10.25 0.66
CA THR A 153 -1.58 9.66 0.98
C THR A 153 -1.29 9.83 2.45
N PRO A 154 -1.16 8.74 3.22
CA PRO A 154 -0.77 8.84 4.62
C PRO A 154 0.65 9.37 4.77
N LEU A 155 0.91 9.99 5.91
CA LEU A 155 2.19 10.58 6.27
C LEU A 155 2.81 9.87 7.46
N HIS A 156 4.10 9.60 7.40
CA HIS A 156 4.93 9.34 8.57
C HIS A 156 5.62 10.64 8.96
N ILE A 157 5.40 11.08 10.19
CA ILE A 157 5.86 12.37 10.69
C ILE A 157 6.77 12.12 11.88
N TYR A 158 7.97 12.68 11.85
CA TYR A 158 8.89 12.69 12.96
C TYR A 158 8.97 14.12 13.52
N ILE A 159 8.75 14.26 14.81
CA ILE A 159 8.73 15.54 15.55
C ILE A 159 9.87 15.51 16.55
N PRO A 160 10.98 16.23 16.31
CA PRO A 160 12.14 16.23 17.20
C PRO A 160 11.82 16.79 18.60
N ASP A 161 10.97 17.82 18.66
CA ASP A 161 10.53 18.46 19.91
C ASP A 161 9.02 18.74 19.87
N CYS A 162 8.28 18.00 20.68
CA CYS A 162 6.83 18.16 20.86
C CYS A 162 6.46 18.82 22.21
N SER A 163 7.42 19.46 22.91
CA SER A 163 7.22 20.06 24.24
C SER A 163 6.15 21.15 24.28
N LYS A 164 5.87 21.80 23.16
CA LYS A 164 4.83 22.83 22.98
C LYS A 164 3.58 22.32 22.27
N GLY A 165 3.51 21.03 21.98
CA GLY A 165 2.51 20.45 21.08
C GLY A 165 2.80 20.75 19.62
N MET A 166 2.09 20.07 18.71
CA MET A 166 2.24 20.21 17.27
C MET A 166 0.89 20.53 16.63
N ILE A 167 0.89 21.47 15.70
CA ILE A 167 -0.23 21.73 14.78
C ILE A 167 0.33 21.69 13.36
N LEU A 168 -0.01 20.66 12.63
CA LEU A 168 0.30 20.49 11.21
C LEU A 168 -0.98 20.69 10.41
N THR A 169 -1.00 21.67 9.54
CA THR A 169 -2.16 21.98 8.69
C THR A 169 -1.80 21.74 7.22
N ASN A 170 -2.62 20.94 6.55
CA ASN A 170 -2.64 20.88 5.09
C ASN A 170 -3.71 21.87 4.59
N LYS A 171 -3.27 23.03 4.14
CA LYS A 171 -4.16 24.10 3.66
C LYS A 171 -4.93 23.69 2.40
N THR A 172 -4.38 22.77 1.61
CA THR A 172 -5.04 22.29 0.37
C THR A 172 -6.25 21.45 0.68
N SER A 173 -6.18 20.56 1.69
CA SER A 173 -7.32 19.74 2.13
C SER A 173 -8.18 20.41 3.21
N GLY A 174 -7.69 21.49 3.83
CA GLY A 174 -8.35 22.15 4.96
C GLY A 174 -8.27 21.38 6.29
N LYS A 175 -7.50 20.27 6.34
CA LYS A 175 -7.39 19.42 7.53
C LYS A 175 -6.18 19.81 8.39
N SER A 176 -6.31 19.60 9.71
CA SER A 176 -5.24 19.84 10.66
C SER A 176 -5.06 18.64 11.59
N LEU A 177 -3.81 18.23 11.78
CA LEU A 177 -3.38 17.27 12.76
C LEU A 177 -2.81 18.03 13.96
N LYS A 178 -3.32 17.74 15.15
CA LYS A 178 -2.92 18.44 16.38
C LYS A 178 -2.53 17.46 17.48
N LEU A 179 -1.39 17.70 18.08
CA LEU A 179 -0.92 16.97 19.26
C LEU A 179 -0.79 17.91 20.45
N ILE A 180 -1.22 17.42 21.60
CA ILE A 180 -0.99 18.08 22.90
C ILE A 180 0.49 17.96 23.25
N ALA A 181 1.00 18.93 23.99
CA ALA A 181 2.38 18.98 24.45
C ALA A 181 2.85 17.67 25.10
N PHE A 182 4.03 17.23 24.70
CA PHE A 182 4.70 16.03 25.21
C PHE A 182 6.19 16.33 25.43
N SER A 183 6.65 16.19 26.67
CA SER A 183 8.03 16.47 27.08
C SER A 183 8.91 15.22 27.21
N GLY A 184 8.41 14.06 26.82
CA GLY A 184 9.12 12.78 26.93
C GLY A 184 10.10 12.48 25.80
N GLY A 185 10.40 13.46 24.94
CA GLY A 185 11.34 13.29 23.81
C GLY A 185 10.68 13.44 22.45
N PRO A 186 11.35 12.98 21.38
CA PRO A 186 10.80 13.05 20.03
C PRO A 186 9.58 12.11 19.86
N VAL A 187 8.71 12.47 18.92
CA VAL A 187 7.45 11.79 18.65
C VAL A 187 7.38 11.35 17.20
N THR A 188 6.83 10.18 16.96
CA THR A 188 6.46 9.71 15.62
C THR A 188 4.95 9.62 15.47
N VAL A 189 4.44 10.01 14.32
CA VAL A 189 3.03 9.90 13.96
C VAL A 189 2.89 9.17 12.64
N ASP A 190 2.01 8.19 12.59
CA ASP A 190 1.59 7.54 11.37
C ASP A 190 0.10 7.82 11.13
N THR A 191 -0.20 8.59 10.08
CA THR A 191 -1.58 8.96 9.76
C THR A 191 -2.34 7.85 9.03
N GLY A 192 -1.66 6.81 8.56
CA GLY A 192 -2.27 5.64 7.94
C GLY A 192 -2.82 4.64 8.94
N THR A 193 -2.08 4.44 10.05
CA THR A 193 -2.47 3.55 11.15
C THR A 193 -3.13 4.30 12.31
N TYR A 194 -3.23 5.64 12.22
CA TYR A 194 -3.73 6.51 13.27
C TYR A 194 -2.99 6.39 14.61
N SER A 195 -1.70 6.12 14.56
CA SER A 195 -0.86 5.88 15.71
C SER A 195 0.06 7.05 16.02
N VAL A 196 0.29 7.28 17.31
CA VAL A 196 1.27 8.24 17.82
C VAL A 196 2.13 7.53 18.86
N ALA A 197 3.44 7.56 18.67
CA ALA A 197 4.38 6.87 19.54
C ALA A 197 5.54 7.78 19.97
N SER A 198 6.06 7.57 21.16
CA SER A 198 7.34 8.12 21.57
C SER A 198 8.45 7.50 20.74
N ALA A 199 9.25 8.32 20.04
CA ALA A 199 10.35 7.82 19.23
C ALA A 199 11.54 7.34 20.07
N ALA A 200 11.55 7.61 21.40
CA ALA A 200 12.61 7.21 22.29
C ALA A 200 12.51 5.71 22.69
N ASP A 201 11.29 5.21 22.88
CA ASP A 201 11.03 3.86 23.42
C ASP A 201 9.92 3.10 22.70
N GLY A 202 9.28 3.71 21.69
CA GLY A 202 8.18 3.11 20.93
C GLY A 202 6.86 3.03 21.69
N SER A 203 6.75 3.64 22.89
CA SER A 203 5.52 3.61 23.68
C SER A 203 4.39 4.34 22.97
N ASP A 204 3.17 3.77 23.02
CA ASP A 204 1.97 4.39 22.47
C ASP A 204 1.58 5.61 23.33
N ILE A 205 1.51 6.77 22.69
CA ILE A 205 1.09 8.04 23.26
C ILE A 205 -0.09 8.65 22.46
N SER A 206 -0.93 7.82 21.84
CA SER A 206 -2.08 8.27 21.04
C SER A 206 -3.08 9.09 21.85
N ASN A 207 -3.05 9.03 23.19
CA ASN A 207 -3.78 9.92 24.09
C ASN A 207 -3.33 11.39 24.00
N ARG A 208 -2.25 11.68 23.29
CA ARG A 208 -1.78 13.05 23.00
C ARG A 208 -2.39 13.65 21.74
N ILE A 209 -3.20 12.92 21.01
CA ILE A 209 -3.97 13.47 19.90
C ILE A 209 -5.03 14.41 20.48
N ASP A 210 -5.04 15.67 20.02
CA ASP A 210 -6.06 16.64 20.41
C ASP A 210 -7.42 16.24 19.80
N LEU A 211 -8.50 16.37 20.57
CA LEU A 211 -9.86 16.00 20.14
C LEU A 211 -10.36 16.81 18.93
N THR A 212 -9.76 17.97 18.66
CA THR A 212 -10.08 18.80 17.49
C THR A 212 -9.21 18.46 16.26
N SER A 213 -8.38 17.43 16.36
CA SER A 213 -7.53 16.96 15.26
C SER A 213 -8.35 16.23 14.21
N ASN A 214 -8.06 16.47 12.94
CA ASN A 214 -8.62 15.73 11.83
C ASN A 214 -7.73 14.53 11.47
N MET A 215 -7.37 13.68 12.44
CA MET A 215 -6.48 12.53 12.21
C MET A 215 -7.03 11.62 11.12
N ASP A 216 -8.35 11.39 11.12
CA ASP A 216 -9.01 10.62 10.08
C ASP A 216 -8.90 11.30 8.70
N GLY A 217 -8.24 10.60 7.80
CA GLY A 217 -7.96 11.07 6.44
C GLY A 217 -7.07 12.30 6.39
N PHE A 218 -6.22 12.56 7.41
CA PHE A 218 -5.14 13.53 7.28
C PHE A 218 -4.03 12.95 6.41
N GLY A 219 -3.64 13.68 5.37
CA GLY A 219 -2.62 13.24 4.43
C GLY A 219 -2.49 14.21 3.25
N LEU A 220 -1.79 13.77 2.20
CA LEU A 220 -1.69 14.53 0.96
C LEU A 220 -2.80 14.12 0.00
N VAL A 221 -3.45 15.11 -0.59
CA VAL A 221 -4.38 14.91 -1.70
C VAL A 221 -3.63 14.95 -3.04
N PHE A 222 -4.24 14.45 -4.10
CA PHE A 222 -3.65 14.48 -5.44
C PHE A 222 -3.20 15.91 -5.84
N GLY A 223 -2.00 16.02 -6.37
CA GLY A 223 -1.42 17.27 -6.84
C GLY A 223 -0.60 17.99 -5.79
N LYS A 224 -0.63 19.32 -5.83
CA LYS A 224 0.18 20.19 -4.97
C LYS A 224 -0.51 20.39 -3.63
N ASN A 225 0.21 20.11 -2.52
CA ASN A 225 -0.26 20.30 -1.16
C ASN A 225 0.58 21.38 -0.46
N GLU A 226 -0.07 22.33 0.18
CA GLU A 226 0.58 23.34 1.02
C GLU A 226 0.46 22.92 2.49
N LEU A 227 1.62 22.62 3.11
CA LEU A 227 1.71 22.21 4.51
C LEU A 227 2.40 23.31 5.33
N ILE A 228 1.89 23.53 6.53
CA ILE A 228 2.50 24.42 7.52
C ILE A 228 2.43 23.75 8.91
N SER A 229 3.51 23.87 9.68
CA SER A 229 3.58 23.36 11.05
C SER A 229 4.11 24.45 11.97
N ASN A 230 3.61 24.50 13.22
CA ASN A 230 4.11 25.41 14.26
C ASN A 230 5.44 24.95 14.88
N VAL A 231 5.88 23.73 14.60
CA VAL A 231 7.17 23.16 15.04
C VAL A 231 7.92 22.56 13.84
N ALA A 232 9.24 22.42 13.97
CA ALA A 232 10.02 21.72 12.95
C ALA A 232 9.66 20.23 12.96
N ILE A 233 9.46 19.66 11.76
CA ILE A 233 9.10 18.23 11.59
C ILE A 233 9.74 17.68 10.32
N ASP A 234 9.98 16.37 10.32
CA ASP A 234 10.34 15.64 9.13
C ASP A 234 9.14 14.77 8.70
N ILE A 235 8.86 14.75 7.42
CA ILE A 235 7.76 13.99 6.83
C ILE A 235 8.33 13.01 5.82
N SER A 236 7.81 11.79 5.84
CA SER A 236 7.98 10.85 4.74
C SER A 236 6.64 10.26 4.31
N TYR A 237 6.56 9.89 3.03
CA TYR A 237 5.35 9.31 2.43
C TYR A 237 5.67 8.51 1.17
N HIS A 238 4.73 7.65 0.80
CA HIS A 238 4.75 6.90 -0.45
C HIS A 238 3.55 7.28 -1.30
N ASP A 239 3.75 7.44 -2.60
CA ASP A 239 2.63 7.62 -3.52
C ASP A 239 1.93 6.27 -3.80
N TYR A 240 0.61 6.33 -4.01
CA TYR A 240 -0.22 5.20 -4.37
C TYR A 240 -0.79 5.36 -5.77
N VAL A 241 -0.69 4.31 -6.59
CA VAL A 241 -1.18 4.31 -7.96
C VAL A 241 -2.28 3.26 -8.16
N ILE A 242 -3.16 3.52 -9.11
CA ILE A 242 -4.28 2.62 -9.41
C ILE A 242 -3.81 1.38 -10.18
N GLY A 243 -2.84 1.53 -11.06
CA GLY A 243 -2.34 0.43 -11.89
C GLY A 243 -0.87 0.60 -12.22
N VAL A 244 -0.21 -0.51 -12.48
CA VAL A 244 1.20 -0.59 -12.89
C VAL A 244 1.26 -1.15 -14.32
N ILE A 245 1.98 -0.47 -15.22
CA ILE A 245 2.14 -0.82 -16.64
C ILE A 245 3.61 -1.07 -16.92
#